data_f498609aca5871a2f1035f78af07b568
#
_entry.id   f498609aca5871a2f1035f78af07b568
#
_cell.length_a   1.000
_cell.length_b   1.000
_cell.length_c   1.000
_cell.angle_alpha   90.00
_cell.angle_beta   90.00
_cell.angle_gamma   90.00
#
_symmetry.space_group_name_H-M   'P 1'
#
loop_
_entity.id
_entity.type
_entity.pdbx_description
1 polymer ?
#
loop_
_entity_poly.entity_id
_entity_poly.type
_entity_poly.pdbx_seq_one_letter_code
_entity_poly.pdbx_strand_id
1 'polypeptide(L)'
;PAAAPLAQAPLLPHARMAPAWLLSSPMPLWMKDERPWYQGPLRMVLGPQRVGAWPWQSEVQVEPAQAVRRDYFVAWSERAGWLCVYREAEQWYLHGIYA
;
A
#
# COMPACT_ATOMS: atom_id res chain seq x y z
N PRO A 1 -11.12 12.01 -17.42
CA PRO A 1 -11.81 12.34 -16.20
C PRO A 1 -11.44 11.43 -15.07
N ALA A 2 -11.44 12.02 -13.93
CA ALA A 2 -10.94 11.36 -12.75
C ALA A 2 -11.77 10.15 -12.35
N ALA A 3 -12.99 10.06 -12.82
CA ALA A 3 -13.86 8.96 -12.43
C ALA A 3 -13.53 7.66 -13.13
N ALA A 4 -12.78 7.71 -14.22
CA ALA A 4 -12.53 6.54 -15.04
C ALA A 4 -11.44 5.60 -14.53
N PRO A 5 -10.46 6.05 -13.73
CA PRO A 5 -9.29 5.22 -13.47
C PRO A 5 -9.59 3.83 -12.93
N LEU A 6 -10.52 3.71 -11.99
CA LEU A 6 -10.80 2.39 -11.42
C LEU A 6 -11.45 1.46 -12.43
N ALA A 7 -12.32 1.99 -13.28
CA ALA A 7 -12.98 1.17 -14.29
C ALA A 7 -11.99 0.69 -15.35
N GLN A 8 -10.90 1.45 -15.57
CA GLN A 8 -9.91 1.12 -16.57
C GLN A 8 -8.68 0.43 -15.98
N ALA A 9 -8.61 0.34 -14.66
CA ALA A 9 -7.48 -0.28 -13.99
C ALA A 9 -7.47 -1.78 -14.23
N PRO A 10 -6.30 -2.41 -14.16
CA PRO A 10 -6.24 -3.87 -14.13
C PRO A 10 -7.04 -4.40 -12.95
N LEU A 11 -7.36 -5.68 -12.99
CA LEU A 11 -8.07 -6.30 -11.88
C LEU A 11 -7.34 -6.03 -10.58
N LEU A 12 -8.12 -5.67 -9.55
CA LEU A 12 -7.58 -5.45 -8.21
C LEU A 12 -6.89 -6.72 -7.74
N PRO A 13 -5.63 -6.64 -7.27
CA PRO A 13 -4.96 -7.80 -6.77
C PRO A 13 -5.68 -8.33 -5.53
N HIS A 14 -5.66 -9.65 -5.37
CA HIS A 14 -6.20 -10.25 -4.19
C HIS A 14 -5.32 -9.85 -3.00
N ALA A 15 -5.93 -9.24 -1.97
CA ALA A 15 -5.14 -8.70 -0.87
C ALA A 15 -4.36 -9.78 -0.12
N ARG A 16 -4.77 -11.04 -0.24
CA ARG A 16 -4.08 -12.16 0.41
C ARG A 16 -2.82 -12.57 -0.35
N MET A 17 -2.63 -12.06 -1.57
CA MET A 17 -1.43 -12.36 -2.34
C MET A 17 -0.33 -11.37 -1.97
N ALA A 18 0.89 -11.88 -1.90
CA ALA A 18 2.04 -11.02 -1.66
C ALA A 18 2.27 -10.11 -2.87
N PRO A 19 2.78 -8.90 -2.66
CA PRO A 19 3.25 -8.09 -3.77
C PRO A 19 4.34 -8.83 -4.54
N ALA A 20 4.44 -8.56 -5.85
CA ALA A 20 5.49 -9.14 -6.66
C ALA A 20 6.88 -8.66 -6.20
N TRP A 21 6.95 -7.43 -5.76
CA TRP A 21 8.19 -6.82 -5.25
C TRP A 21 7.93 -6.28 -3.87
N LEU A 22 8.61 -6.85 -2.88
CA LEU A 22 8.52 -6.35 -1.52
C LEU A 22 9.83 -5.65 -1.21
N LEU A 23 9.72 -4.36 -0.83
CA LEU A 23 10.92 -3.58 -0.53
C LEU A 23 11.52 -4.05 0.78
N SER A 24 12.85 -4.28 0.77
CA SER A 24 13.54 -4.67 2.00
C SER A 24 13.54 -3.53 3.01
N SER A 25 13.48 -2.30 2.51
CA SER A 25 13.37 -1.11 3.35
C SER A 25 12.21 -0.28 2.84
N PRO A 26 11.11 -0.19 3.60
CA PRO A 26 9.97 0.60 3.15
C PRO A 26 10.37 2.05 2.87
N MET A 27 9.78 2.62 1.85
CA MET A 27 10.12 3.96 1.40
C MET A 27 9.08 4.97 1.88
N PRO A 28 9.50 6.03 2.61
CA PRO A 28 8.58 7.07 3.00
C PRO A 28 7.98 7.75 1.76
N LEU A 29 6.71 8.06 1.84
CA LEU A 29 6.00 8.69 0.75
C LEU A 29 5.78 10.16 1.04
N TRP A 30 5.76 10.96 -0.03
CA TRP A 30 5.41 12.37 0.08
C TRP A 30 3.93 12.51 0.37
N MET A 31 3.61 13.59 1.07
CA MET A 31 2.21 13.98 1.27
C MET A 31 1.96 15.26 0.49
N LYS A 32 0.87 15.28 -0.26
CA LYS A 32 0.46 16.48 -0.96
C LYS A 32 -1.06 16.51 -0.99
N ASP A 33 -1.64 17.65 -0.63
CA ASP A 33 -3.08 17.81 -0.56
C ASP A 33 -3.71 16.74 0.33
N GLU A 34 -3.04 16.46 1.46
CA GLU A 34 -3.50 15.50 2.46
C GLU A 34 -3.62 14.08 1.92
N ARG A 35 -2.82 13.76 0.90
CA ARG A 35 -2.86 12.45 0.25
C ARG A 35 -1.43 11.99 -0.01
N PRO A 36 -1.15 10.68 0.22
CA PRO A 36 0.17 10.15 -0.11
C PRO A 36 0.37 10.11 -1.62
N TRP A 37 1.62 10.32 -2.02
CA TRP A 37 2.03 10.40 -3.41
C TRP A 37 3.15 9.43 -3.70
N TYR A 38 3.03 8.74 -4.81
CA TYR A 38 4.11 7.98 -5.42
C TYR A 38 3.89 8.02 -6.92
N GLN A 39 4.66 8.86 -7.62
CA GLN A 39 4.48 9.11 -9.05
C GLN A 39 3.08 9.62 -9.35
N GLY A 40 2.50 10.33 -8.41
CA GLY A 40 1.17 10.86 -8.50
C GLY A 40 0.37 10.54 -7.26
N PRO A 41 -0.84 11.08 -7.15
CA PRO A 41 -1.66 10.83 -5.98
C PRO A 41 -2.09 9.37 -5.90
N LEU A 42 -2.15 8.84 -4.70
CA LEU A 42 -2.58 7.46 -4.48
C LEU A 42 -4.02 7.42 -4.03
N ARG A 43 -4.73 6.39 -4.46
CA ARG A 43 -6.09 6.13 -4.01
C ARG A 43 -6.07 4.84 -3.20
N MET A 44 -6.53 4.90 -1.94
CA MET A 44 -6.64 3.72 -1.11
C MET A 44 -7.88 2.95 -1.53
N VAL A 45 -7.70 1.69 -1.91
CA VAL A 45 -8.80 0.88 -2.43
C VAL A 45 -9.21 -0.20 -1.44
N LEU A 46 -8.24 -0.86 -0.80
CA LEU A 46 -8.50 -1.84 0.25
C LEU A 46 -7.77 -1.43 1.51
N GLY A 47 -8.36 -1.72 2.65
CA GLY A 47 -7.76 -1.46 3.95
C GLY A 47 -8.58 -0.46 4.75
N PRO A 48 -8.13 -0.13 5.95
CA PRO A 48 -6.87 -0.57 6.56
C PRO A 48 -6.93 -2.00 7.10
N GLN A 49 -5.77 -2.67 7.07
CA GLN A 49 -5.62 -3.99 7.66
C GLN A 49 -4.34 -4.00 8.49
N ARG A 50 -4.40 -4.62 9.65
CA ARG A 50 -3.24 -4.74 10.51
C ARG A 50 -2.23 -5.72 9.95
N VAL A 51 -0.97 -5.59 10.39
CA VAL A 51 0.06 -6.57 10.06
C VAL A 51 -0.43 -7.94 10.53
N GLY A 52 -0.26 -8.92 9.65
CA GLY A 52 -0.69 -10.27 9.96
C GLY A 52 -2.09 -10.60 9.47
N ALA A 53 -2.87 -9.60 9.06
CA ALA A 53 -4.21 -9.84 8.52
C ALA A 53 -4.15 -10.60 7.20
N TRP A 54 -3.05 -10.41 6.45
CA TRP A 54 -2.84 -11.11 5.19
C TRP A 54 -1.75 -12.15 5.37
N PRO A 55 -1.95 -13.39 4.86
CA PRO A 55 -1.02 -14.49 5.15
C PRO A 55 0.45 -14.19 4.84
N TRP A 56 0.74 -13.50 3.74
CA TRP A 56 2.12 -13.22 3.37
C TRP A 56 2.84 -12.33 4.37
N GLN A 57 2.10 -11.61 5.20
CA GLN A 57 2.71 -10.67 6.15
C GLN A 57 3.42 -11.37 7.29
N SER A 58 3.22 -12.67 7.47
CA SER A 58 3.95 -13.40 8.49
C SER A 58 5.45 -13.40 8.23
N GLU A 59 5.87 -13.12 7.00
CA GLU A 59 7.28 -13.07 6.67
C GLU A 59 7.87 -11.67 6.81
N VAL A 60 7.04 -10.68 7.13
CA VAL A 60 7.50 -9.31 7.34
C VAL A 60 8.04 -9.21 8.75
N GLN A 61 9.31 -8.84 8.86
CA GLN A 61 9.93 -8.71 10.17
C GLN A 61 9.61 -7.34 10.74
N VAL A 62 8.71 -7.32 11.70
CA VAL A 62 8.25 -6.09 12.33
C VAL A 62 8.18 -6.33 13.83
N GLU A 63 8.72 -5.38 14.58
CA GLU A 63 8.60 -5.45 16.03
C GLU A 63 7.12 -5.44 16.43
N PRO A 64 6.74 -6.19 17.47
CA PRO A 64 5.33 -6.23 17.88
C PRO A 64 4.73 -4.86 18.12
N ALA A 65 5.50 -3.93 18.70
CA ALA A 65 4.99 -2.58 18.94
C ALA A 65 4.70 -1.84 17.63
N GLN A 66 5.49 -2.10 16.60
CA GLN A 66 5.25 -1.51 15.28
C GLN A 66 4.07 -2.16 14.59
N ALA A 67 3.93 -3.47 14.76
CA ALA A 67 2.87 -4.22 14.09
C ALA A 67 1.49 -3.67 14.44
N VAL A 68 1.29 -3.30 15.72
CA VAL A 68 -0.01 -2.79 16.15
C VAL A 68 -0.28 -1.37 15.69
N ARG A 69 0.73 -0.70 15.14
CA ARG A 69 0.58 0.68 14.69
C ARG A 69 0.58 0.83 13.18
N ARG A 70 0.77 -0.26 12.44
CA ARG A 70 0.77 -0.23 10.99
C ARG A 70 -0.60 -0.55 10.45
N ASP A 71 -1.10 0.31 9.59
CA ASP A 71 -2.32 0.07 8.85
C ASP A 71 -1.96 -0.11 7.39
N TYR A 72 -2.18 -1.31 6.86
CA TYR A 72 -1.85 -1.65 5.49
C TYR A 72 -3.01 -1.41 4.54
N PHE A 73 -2.68 -0.98 3.34
CA PHE A 73 -3.65 -0.70 2.29
C PHE A 73 -3.14 -1.23 0.97
N VAL A 74 -4.07 -1.55 0.08
CA VAL A 74 -3.77 -1.68 -1.34
C VAL A 74 -4.21 -0.38 -1.99
N ALA A 75 -3.27 0.27 -2.66
CA ALA A 75 -3.49 1.58 -3.26
C ALA A 75 -3.33 1.51 -4.77
N TRP A 76 -4.06 2.37 -5.45
CA TRP A 76 -3.96 2.50 -6.90
C TRP A 76 -3.21 3.78 -7.25
N SER A 77 -2.21 3.64 -8.14
CA SER A 77 -1.50 4.74 -8.76
C SER A 77 -1.68 4.62 -10.27
N GLU A 78 -2.09 5.70 -10.92
CA GLU A 78 -2.30 5.64 -12.36
C GLU A 78 -1.00 5.38 -13.11
N ARG A 79 0.13 5.78 -12.55
CA ARG A 79 1.42 5.56 -13.21
C ARG A 79 2.11 4.28 -12.74
N ALA A 80 2.01 3.97 -11.46
CA ALA A 80 2.75 2.86 -10.90
C ALA A 80 1.93 1.58 -10.76
N GLY A 81 0.60 1.67 -10.90
CA GLY A 81 -0.26 0.51 -10.75
C GLY A 81 -0.62 0.23 -9.30
N TRP A 82 -0.83 -1.03 -8.98
CA TRP A 82 -1.26 -1.44 -7.65
C TRP A 82 -0.07 -1.50 -6.70
N LEU A 83 -0.22 -0.88 -5.53
CA LEU A 83 0.85 -0.76 -4.55
C LEU A 83 0.37 -1.25 -3.20
N CYS A 84 1.32 -1.80 -2.44
CA CYS A 84 1.11 -2.12 -1.04
C CYS A 84 1.74 -1.02 -0.22
N VAL A 85 0.92 -0.29 0.54
CA VAL A 85 1.41 0.82 1.34
C VAL A 85 0.92 0.65 2.76
N TYR A 86 1.54 1.37 3.71
CA TYR A 86 1.01 1.39 5.06
C TYR A 86 1.21 2.75 5.68
N ARG A 87 0.40 3.01 6.68
CA ARG A 87 0.52 4.21 7.49
C ARG A 87 0.95 3.81 8.91
N GLU A 88 1.94 4.51 9.41
CA GLU A 88 2.39 4.34 10.78
C GLU A 88 2.71 5.72 11.34
N ALA A 89 2.09 6.08 12.46
CA ALA A 89 2.32 7.37 13.11
C ALA A 89 2.16 8.54 12.14
N GLU A 90 1.12 8.49 11.32
CA GLU A 90 0.76 9.53 10.35
C GLU A 90 1.76 9.68 9.20
N GLN A 91 2.72 8.77 9.10
CA GLN A 91 3.64 8.72 7.97
C GLN A 91 3.25 7.54 7.08
N TRP A 92 3.22 7.79 5.77
CA TRP A 92 2.91 6.76 4.79
C TRP A 92 4.19 6.18 4.21
N TYR A 93 4.16 4.88 3.91
CA TYR A 93 5.32 4.16 3.37
C TYR A 93 4.88 3.25 2.23
N LEU A 94 5.71 3.18 1.20
CA LEU A 94 5.58 2.16 0.17
C LEU A 94 6.32 0.92 0.64
N HIS A 95 5.64 -0.23 0.68
CA HIS A 95 6.25 -1.47 1.11
C HIS A 95 6.39 -2.47 -0.03
N GLY A 96 5.50 -2.45 -1.00
CA GLY A 96 5.60 -3.39 -2.10
C GLY A 96 4.84 -2.93 -3.33
N ILE A 97 5.12 -3.60 -4.43
CA ILE A 97 4.51 -3.30 -5.72
C ILE A 97 3.92 -4.59 -6.27
N TYR A 98 2.64 -4.54 -6.65
CA TYR A 98 2.01 -5.66 -7.33
C TYR A 98 2.34 -5.55 -8.81
N ALA A 99 2.68 -6.66 -9.42
CA ALA A 99 3.06 -6.64 -10.82
C ALA A 99 1.86 -6.53 -11.74
#